data_34320b1e2d2214791fb0d5471a4f458c
#
_entry.id   34320b1e2d2214791fb0d5471a4f458c
#
_cell.length_a   1.000
_cell.length_b   1.000
_cell.length_c   1.000
_cell.angle_alpha   90.00
_cell.angle_beta   90.00
_cell.angle_gamma   90.00
#
_symmetry.space_group_name_H-M   'P 1'
#
loop_
_entity.id
_entity.type
_entity.pdbx_description
1 polymer ?
#
loop_
_entity_poly.entity_id
_entity_poly.type
_entity_poly.pdbx_seq_one_letter_code
_entity_poly.pdbx_strand_id
1 'polypeptide(L)'
;MLIESFLDYLQYERNYSEKTVLAYGEDIKQLQEFAQEEYGKFNPLEVEAELIREWIVSLMDKGYTSTSVNRKLSSLRTFYKYLLRQGETTIDPLRKVKGPKSKKPLPVFLKENEMNRLLDETDFGEGFKGCRDRLIIEMFYATGMRLSELIGLDNKDVDFSASLLKVTGKRNKQRLIPFGDELQELMLEYINVRNETIPERSEAFFIRENGERLYKNLVYNLVKRNLSKVATLKKKSPHVLRHTFATTMLNNEAELGAVKELLGHESITTTEIYTHATFEELKKVYKQAHPRA
;
A
#
# COMPACT_ATOMS: atom_id res chain seq x y z
N MET A 1 13.40 -27.40 10.40
CA MET A 1 14.50 -27.28 9.40
C MET A 1 14.03 -26.70 8.06
N LEU A 2 13.33 -27.42 7.14
CA LEU A 2 13.03 -26.88 5.78
C LEU A 2 12.20 -25.58 5.79
N ILE A 3 11.21 -25.47 6.66
CA ILE A 3 10.36 -24.25 6.77
C ILE A 3 11.18 -23.08 7.32
N GLU A 4 11.98 -23.30 8.34
CA GLU A 4 12.84 -22.27 8.94
C GLU A 4 13.85 -21.74 7.93
N SER A 5 14.57 -22.65 7.23
CA SER A 5 15.51 -22.28 6.18
C SER A 5 14.84 -21.48 5.04
N PHE A 6 13.57 -21.80 4.72
CA PHE A 6 12.80 -21.02 3.76
C PHE A 6 12.47 -19.61 4.28
N LEU A 7 12.07 -19.47 5.56
CA LEU A 7 11.78 -18.17 6.15
C LEU A 7 13.05 -17.31 6.21
N ASP A 8 14.19 -17.91 6.58
CA ASP A 8 15.50 -17.25 6.56
C ASP A 8 15.88 -16.79 5.14
N TYR A 9 15.68 -17.65 4.13
CA TYR A 9 15.87 -17.30 2.72
C TYR A 9 15.02 -16.09 2.32
N LEU A 10 13.74 -16.07 2.71
CA LEU A 10 12.86 -14.92 2.43
C LEU A 10 13.36 -13.64 3.09
N GLN A 11 13.82 -13.74 4.32
CA GLN A 11 14.24 -12.60 5.12
C GLN A 11 15.60 -12.06 4.65
N TYR A 12 16.62 -12.92 4.54
CA TYR A 12 18.01 -12.50 4.36
C TYR A 12 18.44 -12.45 2.88
N GLU A 13 17.98 -13.37 2.05
CA GLU A 13 18.37 -13.36 0.63
C GLU A 13 17.37 -12.60 -0.24
N ARG A 14 16.05 -12.70 0.04
CA ARG A 14 15.00 -12.04 -0.75
C ARG A 14 14.61 -10.67 -0.21
N ASN A 15 15.12 -10.29 0.96
CA ASN A 15 14.82 -9.03 1.64
C ASN A 15 13.30 -8.76 1.73
N TYR A 16 12.54 -9.79 2.07
CA TYR A 16 11.10 -9.63 2.32
C TYR A 16 10.89 -8.94 3.65
N SER A 17 9.81 -8.15 3.76
CA SER A 17 9.46 -7.54 5.05
C SER A 17 9.11 -8.62 6.08
N GLU A 18 9.46 -8.38 7.35
CA GLU A 18 9.13 -9.26 8.47
C GLU A 18 7.65 -9.71 8.44
N LYS A 19 6.73 -8.76 8.18
CA LYS A 19 5.30 -9.08 8.04
C LYS A 19 4.99 -10.06 6.91
N THR A 20 5.75 -10.03 5.83
CA THR A 20 5.57 -10.97 4.71
C THR A 20 6.11 -12.34 5.10
N VAL A 21 7.27 -12.38 5.77
CA VAL A 21 7.88 -13.62 6.26
C VAL A 21 6.95 -14.31 7.26
N LEU A 22 6.44 -13.57 8.25
CA LEU A 22 5.46 -14.08 9.22
C LEU A 22 4.19 -14.61 8.54
N ALA A 23 3.63 -13.86 7.57
CA ALA A 23 2.44 -14.31 6.85
C ALA A 23 2.68 -15.61 6.05
N TYR A 24 3.86 -15.77 5.47
CA TYR A 24 4.21 -16.99 4.73
C TYR A 24 4.40 -18.17 5.69
N GLY A 25 5.07 -17.95 6.83
CA GLY A 25 5.20 -18.96 7.88
C GLY A 25 3.85 -19.44 8.40
N GLU A 26 2.94 -18.51 8.69
CA GLU A 26 1.59 -18.80 9.14
C GLU A 26 0.77 -19.59 8.10
N ASP A 27 0.90 -19.27 6.81
CA ASP A 27 0.21 -19.99 5.74
C ASP A 27 0.71 -21.45 5.62
N ILE A 28 2.02 -21.70 5.77
CA ILE A 28 2.59 -23.04 5.74
C ILE A 28 2.19 -23.81 7.01
N LYS A 29 2.22 -23.17 8.17
CA LYS A 29 1.79 -23.76 9.44
C LYS A 29 0.33 -24.21 9.38
N GLN A 30 -0.56 -23.42 8.80
CA GLN A 30 -1.97 -23.81 8.64
C GLN A 30 -2.15 -25.04 7.73
N LEU A 31 -1.33 -25.20 6.68
CA LEU A 31 -1.33 -26.42 5.89
C LEU A 31 -0.80 -27.61 6.71
N GLN A 32 0.24 -27.40 7.50
CA GLN A 32 0.80 -28.42 8.39
C GLN A 32 -0.22 -28.89 9.42
N GLU A 33 -0.92 -27.96 10.07
CA GLU A 33 -1.98 -28.27 11.04
C GLU A 33 -3.10 -29.07 10.39
N PHE A 34 -3.57 -28.65 9.23
CA PHE A 34 -4.58 -29.40 8.46
C PHE A 34 -4.13 -30.81 8.12
N ALA A 35 -2.91 -30.97 7.60
CA ALA A 35 -2.39 -32.30 7.26
C ALA A 35 -2.22 -33.21 8.50
N GLN A 36 -1.83 -32.61 9.63
CA GLN A 36 -1.70 -33.34 10.89
C GLN A 36 -3.07 -33.81 11.44
N GLU A 37 -4.10 -32.97 11.30
CA GLU A 37 -5.47 -33.30 11.72
C GLU A 37 -6.07 -34.40 10.85
N GLU A 38 -5.93 -34.32 9.52
CA GLU A 38 -6.60 -35.26 8.59
C GLU A 38 -5.82 -36.55 8.36
N TYR A 39 -4.47 -36.51 8.39
CA TYR A 39 -3.59 -37.62 8.00
C TYR A 39 -2.64 -38.08 9.12
N GLY A 40 -2.67 -37.44 10.28
CA GLY A 40 -1.81 -37.75 11.43
C GLY A 40 -0.33 -37.44 11.26
N LYS A 41 0.08 -36.88 10.10
CA LYS A 41 1.46 -36.54 9.81
C LYS A 41 1.57 -35.39 8.81
N PHE A 42 2.69 -34.67 8.86
CA PHE A 42 3.06 -33.70 7.84
C PHE A 42 4.55 -33.83 7.49
N ASN A 43 4.82 -34.09 6.23
CA ASN A 43 6.14 -34.00 5.63
C ASN A 43 6.06 -33.12 4.38
N PRO A 44 6.73 -31.96 4.32
CA PRO A 44 6.65 -31.08 3.14
C PRO A 44 7.05 -31.76 1.83
N LEU A 45 7.91 -32.76 1.89
CA LEU A 45 8.41 -33.47 0.70
C LEU A 45 7.42 -34.54 0.18
N GLU A 46 6.44 -34.95 1.00
CA GLU A 46 5.43 -35.95 0.69
C GLU A 46 4.04 -35.35 0.41
N VAL A 47 3.93 -34.02 0.40
CA VAL A 47 2.66 -33.36 0.12
C VAL A 47 2.26 -33.58 -1.34
N GLU A 48 1.06 -34.12 -1.53
CA GLU A 48 0.46 -34.34 -2.85
C GLU A 48 -0.55 -33.23 -3.20
N ALA A 49 -0.86 -33.13 -4.50
CA ALA A 49 -1.82 -32.15 -5.00
C ALA A 49 -3.22 -32.32 -4.39
N GLU A 50 -3.59 -33.57 -4.01
CA GLU A 50 -4.88 -33.86 -3.41
C GLU A 50 -5.04 -33.24 -2.04
N LEU A 51 -4.06 -33.43 -1.15
CA LEU A 51 -4.03 -32.78 0.17
C LEU A 51 -4.22 -31.24 0.06
N ILE A 52 -3.57 -30.62 -0.94
CA ILE A 52 -3.73 -29.17 -1.14
C ILE A 52 -5.14 -28.81 -1.62
N ARG A 53 -5.78 -29.65 -2.45
CA ARG A 53 -7.17 -29.42 -2.89
C ARG A 53 -8.15 -29.55 -1.71
N GLU A 54 -7.99 -30.54 -0.87
CA GLU A 54 -8.78 -30.72 0.34
C GLU A 54 -8.60 -29.56 1.33
N TRP A 55 -7.36 -29.09 1.49
CA TRP A 55 -7.10 -27.91 2.30
C TRP A 55 -7.79 -26.64 1.74
N ILE A 56 -7.81 -26.46 0.40
CA ILE A 56 -8.56 -25.37 -0.24
C ILE A 56 -10.05 -25.46 0.10
N VAL A 57 -10.64 -26.66 0.02
CA VAL A 57 -12.05 -26.88 0.35
C VAL A 57 -12.29 -26.56 1.82
N SER A 58 -11.49 -27.09 2.74
CA SER A 58 -11.58 -26.79 4.17
C SER A 58 -11.50 -25.29 4.48
N LEU A 59 -10.59 -24.57 3.81
CA LEU A 59 -10.50 -23.11 3.98
C LEU A 59 -11.77 -22.40 3.49
N MET A 60 -12.35 -22.82 2.37
CA MET A 60 -13.58 -22.25 1.84
C MET A 60 -14.77 -22.53 2.78
N ASP A 61 -14.87 -23.73 3.33
CA ASP A 61 -15.90 -24.13 4.28
C ASP A 61 -15.78 -23.37 5.62
N LYS A 62 -14.54 -23.07 6.05
CA LYS A 62 -14.25 -22.16 7.19
C LYS A 62 -14.53 -20.69 6.89
N GLY A 63 -15.06 -20.33 5.70
CA GLY A 63 -15.47 -18.98 5.33
C GLY A 63 -14.36 -18.07 4.82
N TYR A 64 -13.18 -18.60 4.48
CA TYR A 64 -12.14 -17.78 3.84
C TYR A 64 -12.56 -17.31 2.44
N THR A 65 -12.25 -16.07 2.10
CA THR A 65 -12.53 -15.56 0.76
C THR A 65 -11.59 -16.19 -0.28
N SER A 66 -12.05 -16.33 -1.53
CA SER A 66 -11.21 -16.81 -2.65
C SER A 66 -9.89 -16.03 -2.78
N THR A 67 -9.89 -14.71 -2.48
CA THR A 67 -8.68 -13.88 -2.49
C THR A 67 -7.71 -14.31 -1.39
N SER A 68 -8.19 -14.59 -0.18
CA SER A 68 -7.36 -15.06 0.93
C SER A 68 -6.76 -16.43 0.64
N VAL A 69 -7.57 -17.35 0.10
CA VAL A 69 -7.09 -18.70 -0.29
C VAL A 69 -6.03 -18.61 -1.38
N ASN A 70 -6.25 -17.78 -2.42
CA ASN A 70 -5.26 -17.58 -3.49
C ASN A 70 -3.96 -16.95 -2.99
N ARG A 71 -4.02 -16.06 -1.99
CA ARG A 71 -2.82 -15.51 -1.34
C ARG A 71 -2.03 -16.61 -0.62
N LYS A 72 -2.73 -17.48 0.14
CA LYS A 72 -2.11 -18.62 0.81
C LYS A 72 -1.46 -19.60 -0.18
N LEU A 73 -2.12 -19.90 -1.29
CA LEU A 73 -1.53 -20.70 -2.36
C LEU A 73 -0.28 -20.05 -2.98
N SER A 74 -0.21 -18.71 -3.02
CA SER A 74 1.00 -18.00 -3.47
C SER A 74 2.18 -18.20 -2.52
N SER A 75 1.94 -18.22 -1.21
CA SER A 75 2.96 -18.53 -0.21
C SER A 75 3.50 -19.95 -0.40
N LEU A 76 2.62 -20.93 -0.56
CA LEU A 76 3.02 -22.33 -0.80
C LEU A 76 3.77 -22.48 -2.13
N ARG A 77 3.34 -21.84 -3.22
CA ARG A 77 4.07 -21.86 -4.50
C ARG A 77 5.48 -21.31 -4.36
N THR A 78 5.66 -20.30 -3.54
CA THR A 78 6.99 -19.72 -3.27
C THR A 78 7.85 -20.70 -2.47
N PHE A 79 7.25 -21.39 -1.49
CA PHE A 79 7.92 -22.41 -0.69
C PHE A 79 8.37 -23.60 -1.56
N TYR A 80 7.49 -24.18 -2.36
CA TYR A 80 7.87 -25.31 -3.22
C TYR A 80 8.86 -24.93 -4.33
N LYS A 81 8.80 -23.70 -4.86
CA LYS A 81 9.85 -23.17 -5.74
C LYS A 81 11.21 -23.09 -5.05
N TYR A 82 11.23 -22.75 -3.77
CA TYR A 82 12.45 -22.74 -2.97
C TYR A 82 12.98 -24.17 -2.81
N LEU A 83 12.14 -25.14 -2.40
CA LEU A 83 12.54 -26.54 -2.22
C LEU A 83 13.08 -27.16 -3.52
N LEU A 84 12.43 -26.90 -4.66
CA LEU A 84 12.92 -27.32 -5.99
C LEU A 84 14.30 -26.74 -6.31
N ARG A 85 14.53 -25.47 -6.00
CA ARG A 85 15.80 -24.79 -6.26
C ARG A 85 16.93 -25.30 -5.36
N GLN A 86 16.61 -25.70 -4.13
CA GLN A 86 17.58 -26.30 -3.21
C GLN A 86 17.84 -27.79 -3.49
N GLY A 87 17.11 -28.40 -4.41
CA GLY A 87 17.23 -29.82 -4.71
C GLY A 87 16.58 -30.75 -3.67
N GLU A 88 15.82 -30.19 -2.72
CA GLU A 88 15.16 -30.97 -1.67
C GLU A 88 14.01 -31.83 -2.22
N THR A 89 13.42 -31.43 -3.35
CA THR A 89 12.39 -32.17 -4.07
C THR A 89 12.51 -31.97 -5.57
N THR A 90 11.97 -32.90 -6.34
CA THR A 90 11.82 -32.79 -7.81
C THR A 90 10.37 -32.56 -8.23
N ILE A 91 9.44 -32.58 -7.26
CA ILE A 91 8.00 -32.51 -7.51
C ILE A 91 7.44 -31.20 -6.97
N ASP A 92 6.65 -30.49 -7.81
CA ASP A 92 5.84 -29.34 -7.39
C ASP A 92 4.37 -29.79 -7.23
N PRO A 93 3.87 -29.98 -6.00
CA PRO A 93 2.48 -30.41 -5.78
C PRO A 93 1.45 -29.36 -6.21
N LEU A 94 1.87 -28.06 -6.35
CA LEU A 94 0.97 -26.99 -6.79
C LEU A 94 0.90 -26.81 -8.31
N ARG A 95 1.70 -27.53 -9.08
CA ARG A 95 1.77 -27.38 -10.54
C ARG A 95 0.40 -27.51 -11.23
N LYS A 96 -0.43 -28.44 -10.77
CA LYS A 96 -1.77 -28.69 -11.30
C LYS A 96 -2.91 -28.19 -10.40
N VAL A 97 -2.59 -27.48 -9.30
CA VAL A 97 -3.59 -26.95 -8.37
C VAL A 97 -4.03 -25.57 -8.83
N LYS A 98 -5.33 -25.45 -9.12
CA LYS A 98 -5.97 -24.16 -9.42
C LYS A 98 -6.67 -23.65 -8.17
N GLY A 99 -6.40 -22.40 -7.80
CA GLY A 99 -7.13 -21.75 -6.72
C GLY A 99 -8.57 -21.36 -7.12
N PRO A 100 -9.41 -21.05 -6.14
CA PRO A 100 -10.80 -20.68 -6.39
C PRO A 100 -10.88 -19.39 -7.23
N LYS A 101 -11.90 -19.33 -8.10
CA LYS A 101 -12.15 -18.14 -8.92
C LYS A 101 -12.43 -16.93 -8.02
N SER A 102 -11.66 -15.87 -8.16
CA SER A 102 -11.89 -14.61 -7.46
C SER A 102 -12.49 -13.58 -8.42
N LYS A 103 -13.61 -12.98 -8.01
CA LYS A 103 -14.12 -11.80 -8.71
C LYS A 103 -13.19 -10.63 -8.37
N LYS A 104 -12.60 -10.00 -9.38
CA LYS A 104 -11.90 -8.72 -9.18
C LYS A 104 -12.98 -7.65 -9.03
N PRO A 105 -13.16 -7.06 -7.84
CA PRO A 105 -14.11 -5.95 -7.70
C PRO A 105 -13.62 -4.80 -8.58
N LEU A 106 -14.55 -4.06 -9.16
CA LEU A 106 -14.23 -2.82 -9.84
C LEU A 106 -13.54 -1.87 -8.88
N PRO A 107 -12.56 -1.10 -9.36
CA PRO A 107 -11.92 -0.06 -8.55
C PRO A 107 -12.99 0.90 -8.01
N VAL A 108 -12.89 1.22 -6.72
CA VAL A 108 -13.77 2.17 -6.07
C VAL A 108 -13.02 3.49 -5.94
N PHE A 109 -13.60 4.57 -6.42
CA PHE A 109 -13.06 5.93 -6.35
C PHE A 109 -14.19 6.93 -6.03
N LEU A 110 -13.85 8.13 -5.57
CA LEU A 110 -14.80 9.22 -5.36
C LEU A 110 -15.03 9.95 -6.68
N LYS A 111 -16.27 10.38 -6.88
CA LYS A 111 -16.58 11.32 -7.95
C LYS A 111 -16.04 12.71 -7.59
N GLU A 112 -15.84 13.54 -8.58
CA GLU A 112 -15.30 14.90 -8.41
C GLU A 112 -16.14 15.73 -7.42
N ASN A 113 -17.46 15.69 -7.53
CA ASN A 113 -18.33 16.39 -6.59
C ASN A 113 -18.25 15.85 -5.15
N GLU A 114 -18.01 14.55 -4.96
CA GLU A 114 -17.79 13.96 -3.62
C GLU A 114 -16.44 14.40 -3.06
N MET A 115 -15.43 14.54 -3.93
CA MET A 115 -14.10 15.02 -3.54
C MET A 115 -14.14 16.49 -3.14
N ASN A 116 -14.80 17.34 -3.93
CA ASN A 116 -14.96 18.75 -3.61
C ASN A 116 -15.72 18.95 -2.30
N ARG A 117 -16.81 18.23 -2.09
CA ARG A 117 -17.52 18.24 -0.79
C ARG A 117 -16.65 17.78 0.37
N LEU A 118 -15.77 16.80 0.14
CA LEU A 118 -14.85 16.31 1.17
C LEU A 118 -13.85 17.38 1.57
N LEU A 119 -13.29 18.12 0.62
CA LEU A 119 -12.20 19.06 0.85
C LEU A 119 -12.69 20.46 1.24
N ASP A 120 -13.79 20.91 0.63
CA ASP A 120 -14.25 22.30 0.73
C ASP A 120 -15.41 22.48 1.73
N GLU A 121 -16.26 21.46 1.92
CA GLU A 121 -17.46 21.55 2.74
C GLU A 121 -17.39 20.74 4.05
N THR A 122 -16.38 19.85 4.19
CA THR A 122 -16.28 19.01 5.38
C THR A 122 -15.62 19.77 6.52
N ASP A 123 -16.31 19.83 7.66
CA ASP A 123 -15.68 20.25 8.90
C ASP A 123 -14.70 19.20 9.42
N PHE A 124 -13.42 19.55 9.46
CA PHE A 124 -12.35 18.72 10.04
C PHE A 124 -12.11 19.03 11.53
N GLY A 125 -12.76 20.06 12.07
CA GLY A 125 -12.55 20.58 13.41
C GLY A 125 -11.45 21.65 13.44
N GLU A 126 -11.32 22.32 14.60
CA GLU A 126 -10.39 23.43 14.80
C GLU A 126 -9.00 22.96 15.29
N GLY A 127 -8.04 23.88 15.22
CA GLY A 127 -6.69 23.73 15.76
C GLY A 127 -5.85 22.66 15.08
N PHE A 128 -4.80 22.24 15.77
CA PHE A 128 -3.77 21.31 15.23
C PHE A 128 -4.37 20.04 14.60
N LYS A 129 -5.32 19.42 15.29
CA LYS A 129 -5.91 18.16 14.82
C LYS A 129 -6.73 18.32 13.55
N GLY A 130 -7.55 19.38 13.47
CA GLY A 130 -8.35 19.67 12.28
C GLY A 130 -7.48 19.99 11.07
N CYS A 131 -6.50 20.87 11.24
CA CYS A 131 -5.52 21.22 10.22
C CYS A 131 -4.75 20.02 9.71
N ARG A 132 -4.23 19.18 10.62
CA ARG A 132 -3.56 17.91 10.27
C ARG A 132 -4.47 16.97 9.49
N ASP A 133 -5.69 16.74 9.97
CA ASP A 133 -6.61 15.77 9.41
C ASP A 133 -7.06 16.19 7.99
N ARG A 134 -7.27 17.49 7.76
CA ARG A 134 -7.52 18.08 6.44
C ARG A 134 -6.34 17.85 5.50
N LEU A 135 -5.14 18.24 5.93
CA LEU A 135 -3.93 18.09 5.12
C LEU A 135 -3.66 16.61 4.75
N ILE A 136 -3.92 15.66 5.65
CA ILE A 136 -3.75 14.23 5.33
C ILE A 136 -4.65 13.79 4.17
N ILE A 137 -5.91 14.24 4.14
CA ILE A 137 -6.86 13.91 3.06
C ILE A 137 -6.39 14.55 1.75
N GLU A 138 -6.04 15.86 1.79
CA GLU A 138 -5.51 16.59 0.63
C GLU A 138 -4.25 15.94 0.09
N MET A 139 -3.29 15.60 0.95
CA MET A 139 -2.04 14.95 0.58
C MET A 139 -2.27 13.63 -0.17
N PHE A 140 -3.21 12.78 0.29
CA PHE A 140 -3.55 11.56 -0.43
C PHE A 140 -4.17 11.83 -1.81
N TYR A 141 -5.04 12.83 -1.89
CA TYR A 141 -5.71 13.16 -3.14
C TYR A 141 -4.76 13.83 -4.13
N ALA A 142 -3.99 14.82 -3.70
CA ALA A 142 -3.08 15.56 -4.57
C ALA A 142 -1.87 14.73 -5.04
N THR A 143 -1.41 13.76 -4.26
CA THR A 143 -0.16 13.05 -4.57
C THR A 143 -0.33 11.59 -4.94
N GLY A 144 -1.47 10.99 -4.60
CA GLY A 144 -1.70 9.58 -4.77
C GLY A 144 -0.73 8.69 -3.97
N MET A 145 -0.03 9.21 -2.97
CA MET A 145 0.94 8.44 -2.18
C MET A 145 0.31 7.29 -1.40
N ARG A 146 1.12 6.31 -0.98
CA ARG A 146 0.66 5.19 -0.15
C ARG A 146 0.59 5.61 1.32
N LEU A 147 -0.28 4.95 2.09
CA LEU A 147 -0.39 5.17 3.54
C LEU A 147 0.97 5.06 4.27
N SER A 148 1.80 4.10 3.89
CA SER A 148 3.14 3.96 4.49
C SER A 148 4.11 5.07 4.11
N GLU A 149 3.97 5.63 2.92
CA GLU A 149 4.77 6.75 2.42
C GLU A 149 4.39 8.04 3.18
N LEU A 150 3.10 8.33 3.35
CA LEU A 150 2.64 9.47 4.15
C LEU A 150 3.13 9.40 5.59
N ILE A 151 2.98 8.24 6.24
CA ILE A 151 3.44 8.07 7.62
C ILE A 151 4.96 8.17 7.74
N GLY A 152 5.69 7.67 6.73
CA GLY A 152 7.15 7.69 6.69
C GLY A 152 7.76 9.04 6.32
N LEU A 153 6.96 10.03 5.92
CA LEU A 153 7.45 11.34 5.49
C LEU A 153 8.11 12.09 6.66
N ASP A 154 9.31 12.60 6.44
CA ASP A 154 10.04 13.46 7.36
C ASP A 154 10.01 14.93 6.88
N ASN A 155 10.31 15.88 7.76
CA ASN A 155 10.38 17.30 7.39
C ASN A 155 11.37 17.55 6.26
N LYS A 156 12.52 16.87 6.24
CA LYS A 156 13.56 16.96 5.21
C LYS A 156 13.16 16.40 3.83
N ASP A 157 12.05 15.66 3.78
CA ASP A 157 11.56 15.06 2.52
C ASP A 157 10.63 16.00 1.75
N VAL A 158 10.34 17.18 2.28
CA VAL A 158 9.52 18.21 1.66
C VAL A 158 10.40 19.36 1.20
N ASP A 159 10.51 19.54 -0.11
CA ASP A 159 11.22 20.66 -0.72
C ASP A 159 10.20 21.68 -1.24
N PHE A 160 10.00 22.75 -0.48
CA PHE A 160 9.09 23.83 -0.83
C PHE A 160 9.60 24.70 -1.99
N SER A 161 10.92 24.80 -2.16
CA SER A 161 11.52 25.61 -3.22
C SER A 161 11.35 24.95 -4.59
N ALA A 162 11.46 23.64 -4.64
CA ALA A 162 11.27 22.86 -5.86
C ALA A 162 9.81 22.36 -6.04
N SER A 163 8.94 22.53 -5.04
CA SER A 163 7.58 21.95 -4.94
C SER A 163 7.59 20.44 -5.12
N LEU A 164 8.40 19.74 -4.29
CA LEU A 164 8.65 18.31 -4.38
C LEU A 164 8.54 17.60 -3.04
N LEU A 165 7.94 16.40 -3.10
CA LEU A 165 7.94 15.43 -2.00
C LEU A 165 8.83 14.23 -2.39
N LYS A 166 9.79 13.88 -1.54
CA LYS A 166 10.56 12.66 -1.67
C LYS A 166 9.94 11.56 -0.83
N VAL A 167 9.37 10.55 -1.46
CA VAL A 167 8.74 9.43 -0.77
C VAL A 167 9.52 8.14 -0.93
N THR A 168 9.61 7.36 0.16
CA THR A 168 10.28 6.07 0.18
C THR A 168 9.25 4.95 0.21
N GLY A 169 9.22 4.15 -0.85
CA GLY A 169 8.31 3.04 -1.05
C GLY A 169 8.89 1.68 -0.66
N LYS A 170 8.26 0.62 -1.16
CA LYS A 170 8.69 -0.77 -0.92
C LYS A 170 10.12 -1.01 -1.42
N ARG A 171 10.91 -1.81 -0.68
CA ARG A 171 12.34 -2.10 -0.98
C ARG A 171 13.22 -0.84 -0.99
N ASN A 172 12.88 0.14 -0.19
CA ASN A 172 13.62 1.40 -0.08
C ASN A 172 13.75 2.19 -1.40
N LYS A 173 12.85 1.94 -2.37
CA LYS A 173 12.81 2.72 -3.61
C LYS A 173 12.24 4.10 -3.34
N GLN A 174 12.95 5.12 -3.77
CA GLN A 174 12.52 6.52 -3.64
C GLN A 174 11.95 7.01 -4.96
N ARG A 175 10.99 7.94 -4.87
CA ARG A 175 10.53 8.74 -6.00
C ARG A 175 10.18 10.15 -5.54
N LEU A 176 10.21 11.06 -6.48
CA LEU A 176 9.76 12.43 -6.29
C LEU A 176 8.32 12.57 -6.77
N ILE A 177 7.51 13.32 -6.03
CA ILE A 177 6.13 13.65 -6.39
C ILE A 177 6.02 15.15 -6.38
N PRO A 178 5.63 15.80 -7.49
CA PRO A 178 5.34 17.23 -7.52
C PRO A 178 4.07 17.54 -6.74
N PHE A 179 3.97 18.77 -6.24
CA PHE A 179 2.75 19.30 -5.64
C PHE A 179 2.47 20.71 -6.12
N GLY A 180 1.19 21.11 -6.05
CA GLY A 180 0.72 22.42 -6.45
C GLY A 180 0.69 23.42 -5.29
N ASP A 181 0.35 24.66 -5.63
CA ASP A 181 0.38 25.78 -4.71
C ASP A 181 -0.63 25.62 -3.56
N GLU A 182 -1.83 25.08 -3.84
CA GLU A 182 -2.86 24.83 -2.81
C GLU A 182 -2.36 23.87 -1.73
N LEU A 183 -1.72 22.76 -2.13
CA LEU A 183 -1.15 21.82 -1.17
C LEU A 183 0.02 22.43 -0.40
N GLN A 184 0.81 23.29 -1.05
CA GLN A 184 1.89 24.02 -0.40
C GLN A 184 1.37 24.91 0.73
N GLU A 185 0.35 25.69 0.47
CA GLU A 185 -0.27 26.57 1.47
C GLU A 185 -0.78 25.77 2.68
N LEU A 186 -1.50 24.68 2.45
CA LEU A 186 -1.98 23.81 3.52
C LEU A 186 -0.84 23.15 4.33
N MET A 187 0.27 22.78 3.67
CA MET A 187 1.44 22.25 4.37
C MET A 187 2.09 23.31 5.25
N LEU A 188 2.22 24.56 4.78
CA LEU A 188 2.78 25.67 5.56
C LEU A 188 1.87 26.04 6.73
N GLU A 189 0.56 26.11 6.53
CA GLU A 189 -0.41 26.29 7.60
C GLU A 189 -0.27 25.21 8.69
N TYR A 190 -0.24 23.96 8.27
CA TYR A 190 -0.05 22.86 9.21
C TYR A 190 1.28 22.95 9.99
N ILE A 191 2.37 23.28 9.31
CA ILE A 191 3.69 23.44 9.95
C ILE A 191 3.63 24.54 11.03
N ASN A 192 3.02 25.68 10.72
CA ASN A 192 2.88 26.79 11.67
C ASN A 192 2.07 26.36 12.90
N VAL A 193 0.85 25.85 12.70
CA VAL A 193 -0.03 25.39 13.79
C VAL A 193 0.64 24.27 14.61
N ARG A 194 1.30 23.31 13.93
CA ARG A 194 2.03 22.23 14.58
C ARG A 194 3.16 22.74 15.46
N ASN A 195 3.96 23.69 14.94
CA ASN A 195 5.14 24.19 15.64
C ASN A 195 4.77 25.04 16.87
N GLU A 196 3.67 25.77 16.78
CA GLU A 196 3.13 26.55 17.90
C GLU A 196 2.52 25.65 18.98
N THR A 197 1.79 24.58 18.57
CA THR A 197 1.05 23.72 19.51
C THR A 197 1.94 22.67 20.15
N ILE A 198 2.94 22.14 19.40
CA ILE A 198 3.77 20.98 19.81
C ILE A 198 5.25 21.32 19.55
N PRO A 199 5.92 22.00 20.50
CA PRO A 199 7.32 22.39 20.34
C PRO A 199 8.28 21.19 20.39
N GLU A 200 8.03 20.20 21.27
CA GLU A 200 8.79 18.97 21.35
C GLU A 200 8.21 17.88 20.46
N ARG A 201 8.93 17.50 19.40
CA ARG A 201 8.42 16.59 18.36
C ARG A 201 9.54 15.79 17.67
N SER A 202 9.12 14.68 17.06
CA SER A 202 9.99 13.87 16.20
C SER A 202 10.28 14.56 14.85
N GLU A 203 11.24 14.02 14.08
CA GLU A 203 11.56 14.46 12.71
C GLU A 203 10.41 14.24 11.70
N ALA A 204 9.37 13.51 12.09
CA ALA A 204 8.24 13.21 11.24
C ALA A 204 7.52 14.47 10.78
N PHE A 205 7.15 14.51 9.50
CA PHE A 205 6.32 15.59 8.97
C PHE A 205 4.94 15.59 9.65
N PHE A 206 4.27 14.44 9.67
CA PHE A 206 2.99 14.26 10.36
C PHE A 206 3.18 13.66 11.75
N ILE A 207 2.66 14.35 12.76
CA ILE A 207 2.77 13.92 14.16
C ILE A 207 1.41 13.80 14.85
N ARG A 208 1.43 13.13 16.00
CA ARG A 208 0.32 13.09 16.97
C ARG A 208 0.41 14.28 17.93
N GLU A 209 -0.61 14.45 18.77
CA GLU A 209 -0.64 15.47 19.81
C GLU A 209 0.49 15.34 20.85
N ASN A 210 1.07 14.14 20.98
CA ASN A 210 2.23 13.89 21.84
C ASN A 210 3.60 14.07 21.12
N GLY A 211 3.63 14.65 19.93
CA GLY A 211 4.86 14.90 19.17
C GLY A 211 5.41 13.68 18.40
N GLU A 212 4.86 12.49 18.60
CA GLU A 212 5.34 11.28 17.93
C GLU A 212 4.70 11.10 16.53
N ARG A 213 5.39 10.34 15.67
CA ARG A 213 4.93 9.97 14.33
C ARG A 213 3.56 9.31 14.35
N LEU A 214 2.76 9.52 13.30
CA LEU A 214 1.50 8.82 13.10
C LEU A 214 1.68 7.32 12.91
N TYR A 215 0.64 6.54 13.22
CA TYR A 215 0.59 5.11 12.96
C TYR A 215 -0.59 4.74 12.04
N LYS A 216 -0.47 3.57 11.39
CA LYS A 216 -1.39 3.16 10.30
C LYS A 216 -2.86 3.20 10.67
N ASN A 217 -3.23 2.67 11.85
CA ASN A 217 -4.63 2.58 12.24
C ASN A 217 -5.25 3.98 12.48
N LEU A 218 -4.47 4.94 13.00
CA LEU A 218 -4.94 6.31 13.19
C LEU A 218 -5.31 6.93 11.84
N VAL A 219 -4.39 6.93 10.88
CA VAL A 219 -4.63 7.51 9.55
C VAL A 219 -5.73 6.76 8.79
N TYR A 220 -5.77 5.43 8.89
CA TYR A 220 -6.82 4.64 8.27
C TYR A 220 -8.21 5.02 8.80
N ASN A 221 -8.37 5.14 10.13
CA ASN A 221 -9.64 5.50 10.78
C ASN A 221 -10.03 6.94 10.47
N LEU A 222 -9.07 7.87 10.42
CA LEU A 222 -9.28 9.25 10.00
C LEU A 222 -9.86 9.31 8.58
N VAL A 223 -9.21 8.67 7.62
CA VAL A 223 -9.68 8.62 6.23
C VAL A 223 -11.06 7.96 6.15
N LYS A 224 -11.27 6.82 6.82
CA LYS A 224 -12.55 6.13 6.84
C LYS A 224 -13.68 7.02 7.38
N ARG A 225 -13.43 7.72 8.47
CA ARG A 225 -14.40 8.64 9.10
C ARG A 225 -14.79 9.77 8.15
N ASN A 226 -13.80 10.46 7.55
CA ASN A 226 -14.09 11.60 6.69
C ASN A 226 -14.75 11.19 5.37
N LEU A 227 -14.30 10.10 4.72
CA LEU A 227 -14.98 9.55 3.54
C LEU A 227 -16.42 9.13 3.83
N SER A 228 -16.75 8.77 5.09
CA SER A 228 -18.11 8.39 5.46
C SER A 228 -19.09 9.58 5.51
N LYS A 229 -18.57 10.82 5.58
CA LYS A 229 -19.40 12.04 5.58
C LYS A 229 -19.95 12.37 4.20
N VAL A 230 -19.22 12.00 3.12
CA VAL A 230 -19.51 12.46 1.76
C VAL A 230 -19.86 11.34 0.77
N ALA A 231 -19.52 10.10 1.06
CA ALA A 231 -19.68 8.99 0.12
C ALA A 231 -20.27 7.74 0.77
N THR A 232 -21.14 7.04 0.04
CA THR A 232 -21.76 5.75 0.43
C THR A 232 -20.95 4.52 -0.01
N LEU A 233 -19.66 4.69 -0.29
CA LEU A 233 -18.79 3.64 -0.80
C LEU A 233 -18.68 2.46 0.17
N LYS A 234 -18.68 1.23 -0.36
CA LYS A 234 -18.48 -0.01 0.42
C LYS A 234 -17.10 -0.07 1.07
N LYS A 235 -16.07 0.47 0.40
CA LYS A 235 -14.71 0.58 0.94
C LYS A 235 -14.35 2.05 1.09
N LYS A 236 -13.81 2.40 2.26
CA LYS A 236 -13.39 3.75 2.63
C LYS A 236 -12.01 3.64 3.25
N SER A 237 -10.98 3.97 2.47
CA SER A 237 -9.59 3.76 2.87
C SER A 237 -8.64 4.69 2.09
N PRO A 238 -7.40 4.89 2.52
CA PRO A 238 -6.40 5.63 1.76
C PRO A 238 -6.21 5.15 0.32
N HIS A 239 -6.42 3.86 0.06
CA HIS A 239 -6.37 3.31 -1.31
C HIS A 239 -7.47 3.88 -2.22
N VAL A 240 -8.63 4.24 -1.67
CA VAL A 240 -9.71 4.88 -2.45
C VAL A 240 -9.26 6.26 -2.92
N LEU A 241 -8.65 7.09 -2.05
CA LEU A 241 -8.12 8.40 -2.43
C LEU A 241 -7.03 8.29 -3.50
N ARG A 242 -6.13 7.32 -3.37
CA ARG A 242 -5.11 7.04 -4.39
C ARG A 242 -5.73 6.58 -5.73
N HIS A 243 -6.80 5.77 -5.70
CA HIS A 243 -7.54 5.42 -6.91
C HIS A 243 -8.25 6.63 -7.50
N THR A 244 -8.79 7.52 -6.66
CA THR A 244 -9.41 8.77 -7.09
C THR A 244 -8.37 9.64 -7.81
N PHE A 245 -7.19 9.87 -7.21
CA PHE A 245 -6.07 10.56 -7.87
C PHE A 245 -5.79 9.97 -9.27
N ALA A 246 -5.57 8.65 -9.34
CA ALA A 246 -5.26 8.01 -10.63
C ALA A 246 -6.37 8.20 -11.66
N THR A 247 -7.63 8.05 -11.25
CA THR A 247 -8.79 8.18 -12.13
C THR A 247 -8.96 9.64 -12.58
N THR A 248 -8.80 10.60 -11.67
CA THR A 248 -8.88 12.03 -12.00
C THR A 248 -7.82 12.43 -13.01
N MET A 249 -6.57 12.03 -12.79
CA MET A 249 -5.48 12.29 -13.73
C MET A 249 -5.78 11.73 -15.13
N LEU A 250 -6.24 10.47 -15.21
CA LEU A 250 -6.57 9.82 -16.49
C LEU A 250 -7.80 10.45 -17.16
N ASN A 251 -8.80 10.88 -16.41
CA ASN A 251 -9.98 11.56 -16.95
C ASN A 251 -9.62 12.95 -17.52
N ASN A 252 -8.58 13.57 -16.98
CA ASN A 252 -8.03 14.85 -17.45
C ASN A 252 -6.85 14.64 -18.42
N GLU A 253 -6.91 13.55 -19.19
CA GLU A 253 -6.02 13.25 -20.32
C GLU A 253 -4.53 13.05 -19.97
N ALA A 254 -4.18 12.82 -18.68
CA ALA A 254 -2.81 12.46 -18.34
C ALA A 254 -2.42 11.12 -18.98
N GLU A 255 -1.24 11.04 -19.53
CA GLU A 255 -0.72 9.81 -20.09
C GLU A 255 -0.60 8.71 -19.00
N LEU A 256 -1.05 7.50 -19.32
CA LEU A 256 -1.02 6.35 -18.40
C LEU A 256 0.41 6.06 -17.87
N GLY A 257 1.43 6.32 -18.69
CA GLY A 257 2.85 6.20 -18.31
C GLY A 257 3.19 7.12 -17.17
N ALA A 258 2.89 8.42 -17.30
CA ALA A 258 3.14 9.44 -16.28
C ALA A 258 2.37 9.14 -14.97
N VAL A 259 1.12 8.73 -15.05
CA VAL A 259 0.32 8.36 -13.87
C VAL A 259 0.93 7.14 -13.14
N LYS A 260 1.38 6.12 -13.87
CA LYS A 260 2.08 4.96 -13.27
C LYS A 260 3.37 5.37 -12.58
N GLU A 261 4.12 6.30 -13.15
CA GLU A 261 5.37 6.81 -12.60
C GLU A 261 5.14 7.61 -11.33
N LEU A 262 4.21 8.58 -11.34
CA LEU A 262 3.81 9.33 -10.15
C LEU A 262 3.35 8.41 -9.01
N LEU A 263 2.65 7.33 -9.35
CA LEU A 263 2.21 6.33 -8.38
C LEU A 263 3.31 5.36 -7.94
N GLY A 264 4.42 5.24 -8.65
CA GLY A 264 5.49 4.27 -8.36
C GLY A 264 5.03 2.83 -8.52
N HIS A 265 4.44 2.46 -9.66
CA HIS A 265 4.11 1.09 -10.03
C HIS A 265 5.31 0.35 -10.59
N GLU A 266 5.62 -0.85 -10.08
CA GLU A 266 6.85 -1.65 -10.34
C GLU A 266 6.99 -2.23 -11.77
N SER A 267 6.23 -1.83 -12.75
CA SER A 267 6.15 -2.54 -14.04
C SER A 267 6.92 -1.89 -15.20
N ILE A 268 7.89 -1.03 -14.95
CA ILE A 268 8.88 -0.67 -15.98
C ILE A 268 10.25 -0.96 -15.41
N THR A 269 10.87 -2.00 -15.96
CA THR A 269 12.28 -2.31 -15.88
C THR A 269 13.04 -1.12 -16.44
N THR A 270 13.54 -0.27 -15.56
CA THR A 270 14.86 0.38 -15.71
C THR A 270 15.04 1.35 -14.54
N THR A 271 16.16 1.21 -13.87
CA THR A 271 16.79 2.28 -13.12
C THR A 271 17.33 3.27 -14.17
N GLU A 272 16.46 3.88 -14.93
CA GLU A 272 16.82 5.06 -15.67
C GLU A 272 16.98 6.19 -14.69
N ILE A 273 18.18 6.73 -14.66
CA ILE A 273 18.55 7.94 -13.96
C ILE A 273 17.52 8.99 -14.37
N TYR A 274 16.70 9.45 -13.43
CA TYR A 274 15.80 10.58 -13.65
C TYR A 274 16.62 11.76 -14.15
N THR A 275 16.55 12.04 -15.44
CA THR A 275 17.12 13.26 -16.00
C THR A 275 16.19 14.42 -15.61
N HIS A 276 16.74 15.62 -15.43
CA HIS A 276 15.94 16.83 -15.17
C HIS A 276 14.80 17.01 -16.19
N ALA A 277 15.01 16.60 -17.45
CA ALA A 277 14.02 16.69 -18.52
C ALA A 277 12.79 15.81 -18.26
N THR A 278 12.95 14.55 -17.83
CA THR A 278 11.85 13.63 -17.53
C THR A 278 11.02 14.12 -16.34
N PHE A 279 11.68 14.77 -15.39
CA PHE A 279 11.01 15.29 -14.21
C PHE A 279 10.17 16.54 -14.50
N GLU A 280 10.66 17.46 -15.31
CA GLU A 280 9.90 18.63 -15.76
C GLU A 280 8.66 18.24 -16.58
N GLU A 281 8.75 17.16 -17.38
CA GLU A 281 7.59 16.59 -18.07
C GLU A 281 6.55 16.05 -17.09
N LEU A 282 6.95 15.31 -16.07
CA LEU A 282 6.02 14.81 -15.05
C LEU A 282 5.34 15.96 -14.27
N LYS A 283 6.08 17.01 -13.95
CA LYS A 283 5.55 18.20 -13.30
C LYS A 283 4.55 18.93 -14.19
N LYS A 284 4.82 19.00 -15.50
CA LYS A 284 3.91 19.58 -16.48
C LYS A 284 2.61 18.77 -16.61
N VAL A 285 2.72 17.45 -16.74
CA VAL A 285 1.55 16.55 -16.80
C VAL A 285 0.72 16.65 -15.51
N TYR A 286 1.38 16.70 -14.35
CA TYR A 286 0.70 16.89 -13.07
C TYR A 286 -0.08 18.21 -13.05
N LYS A 287 0.55 19.34 -13.38
CA LYS A 287 -0.09 20.66 -13.42
C LYS A 287 -1.26 20.76 -14.40
N GLN A 288 -1.19 20.04 -15.51
CA GLN A 288 -2.26 20.07 -16.53
C GLN A 288 -3.45 19.20 -16.15
N ALA A 289 -3.22 18.07 -15.49
CA ALA A 289 -4.24 17.04 -15.29
C ALA A 289 -4.80 16.97 -13.85
N HIS A 290 -4.09 17.51 -12.83
CA HIS A 290 -4.63 17.50 -11.48
C HIS A 290 -5.42 18.78 -11.19
N PRO A 291 -6.70 18.69 -10.74
CA PRO A 291 -7.56 19.88 -10.53
C PRO A 291 -7.06 20.85 -9.47
N ARG A 292 -6.17 20.39 -8.56
CA ARG A 292 -5.59 21.18 -7.45
C ARG A 292 -4.05 21.23 -7.56
N ALA A 293 -3.55 21.33 -8.80
CA ALA A 293 -2.11 21.46 -9.06
C ALA A 293 -1.60 22.88 -8.94
#